data_0dd8b6e05208919895b8ad20ecc54394
#
_entry.id   0dd8b6e05208919895b8ad20ecc54394
#
_cell.length_a   1.000
_cell.length_b   1.000
_cell.length_c   1.000
_cell.angle_alpha   90.00
_cell.angle_beta   90.00
_cell.angle_gamma   90.00
#
_symmetry.space_group_name_H-M   'P 1'
#
loop_
_entity.id
_entity.type
_entity.pdbx_description
1 polymer ?
#
loop_
_entity_poly.entity_id
_entity_poly.type
_entity_poly.pdbx_seq_one_letter_code
_entity_poly.pdbx_strand_id
1 'polypeptide(L)'
;MENEAGTEKLIAVLLNTVMKARKTMKKTIIEVQGLKKKFKEQEALAGIDFSIREGEIFGFLGPSGSGKTTTINILTGQLSADAGSAHVLSAPVEDLKAEVLEQIGIVSDGSGFYEKMSLYKNLKAYAMLFGVKMAEVDELLQKVGLYDSRNKVAEKLSTGMKQRMLLVRALINRPKLLFLDEPTSGLDPSTSRTIHELLLELKAQGTTIFLTTHDMQEATLLCDRLALLSKGKLVEVGSPHEIIQKYNTDKKVRLEYVDLTTKTVAFEELQGGLDLSNVISIHSCEPTLEDVFITLTGGTLNV
;
A
#
# COMPACT_ATOMS: atom_id res chain seq x y z
N MET A 1 12.68 -39.50 -38.77
CA MET A 1 11.45 -38.69 -38.98
C MET A 1 10.49 -38.67 -37.77
N GLU A 2 10.27 -39.77 -37.01
CA GLU A 2 9.39 -39.73 -35.82
C GLU A 2 9.97 -38.93 -34.61
N ASN A 3 11.31 -38.85 -34.53
CA ASN A 3 11.96 -38.15 -33.39
C ASN A 3 11.98 -36.62 -33.53
N GLU A 4 11.88 -36.06 -34.72
CA GLU A 4 11.86 -34.60 -34.97
C GLU A 4 10.49 -33.99 -34.63
N ALA A 5 9.40 -34.66 -34.96
CA ALA A 5 8.04 -34.20 -34.62
C ALA A 5 7.75 -34.19 -33.10
N GLY A 6 8.41 -35.10 -32.34
CA GLY A 6 8.35 -35.12 -30.88
C GLY A 6 9.08 -33.95 -30.26
N THR A 7 10.25 -33.61 -30.81
CA THR A 7 11.08 -32.48 -30.33
C THR A 7 10.43 -31.15 -30.63
N GLU A 8 9.82 -30.95 -31.80
CA GLU A 8 9.09 -29.71 -32.12
C GLU A 8 7.85 -29.51 -31.24
N LYS A 9 7.08 -30.56 -30.95
CA LYS A 9 5.96 -30.46 -29.99
C LYS A 9 6.42 -30.08 -28.58
N LEU A 10 7.53 -30.65 -28.12
CA LEU A 10 8.09 -30.34 -26.79
C LEU A 10 8.57 -28.87 -26.71
N ILE A 11 9.24 -28.39 -27.75
CA ILE A 11 9.68 -26.99 -27.88
C ILE A 11 8.47 -26.05 -27.91
N ALA A 12 7.42 -26.38 -28.65
CA ALA A 12 6.20 -25.56 -28.71
C ALA A 12 5.47 -25.51 -27.35
N VAL A 13 5.43 -26.61 -26.59
CA VAL A 13 4.87 -26.66 -25.24
C VAL A 13 5.72 -25.83 -24.27
N LEU A 14 7.04 -25.96 -24.32
CA LEU A 14 7.97 -25.17 -23.51
C LEU A 14 7.87 -23.69 -23.85
N LEU A 15 7.86 -23.30 -25.11
CA LEU A 15 7.68 -21.93 -25.57
C LEU A 15 6.32 -21.36 -25.10
N ASN A 16 5.23 -22.09 -25.22
CA ASN A 16 3.93 -21.68 -24.71
C ASN A 16 3.91 -21.55 -23.19
N THR A 17 4.59 -22.43 -22.46
CA THR A 17 4.71 -22.38 -21.01
C THR A 17 5.55 -21.16 -20.57
N VAL A 18 6.68 -20.91 -21.25
CA VAL A 18 7.54 -19.73 -21.02
C VAL A 18 6.81 -18.44 -21.42
N MET A 19 6.07 -18.43 -22.53
CA MET A 19 5.26 -17.28 -22.95
C MET A 19 4.08 -17.03 -22.00
N LYS A 20 3.41 -18.07 -21.49
CA LYS A 20 2.42 -17.94 -20.42
C LYS A 20 3.06 -17.42 -19.12
N ALA A 21 4.21 -17.95 -18.71
CA ALA A 21 4.96 -17.48 -17.56
C ALA A 21 5.42 -16.02 -17.72
N ARG A 22 5.92 -15.61 -18.90
CA ARG A 22 6.23 -14.21 -19.21
C ARG A 22 4.99 -13.30 -19.21
N LYS A 23 3.84 -13.79 -19.68
CA LYS A 23 2.58 -13.03 -19.67
C LYS A 23 2.00 -12.88 -18.26
N THR A 24 2.41 -13.75 -17.31
CA THR A 24 2.06 -13.69 -15.88
C THR A 24 3.06 -12.88 -15.04
N MET A 25 4.25 -12.54 -15.57
CA MET A 25 5.17 -11.66 -14.86
C MET A 25 4.68 -10.20 -14.99
N LYS A 26 3.98 -9.72 -13.96
CA LYS A 26 3.57 -8.31 -13.86
C LYS A 26 4.81 -7.43 -14.02
N LYS A 27 4.69 -6.36 -14.82
CA LYS A 27 5.75 -5.37 -15.06
C LYS A 27 6.14 -4.69 -13.75
N THR A 28 7.44 -4.47 -13.53
CA THR A 28 7.92 -3.64 -12.42
C THR A 28 7.61 -2.17 -12.75
N ILE A 29 6.92 -1.50 -11.83
CA ILE A 29 6.53 -0.09 -11.93
C ILE A 29 7.43 0.80 -11.10
N ILE A 30 7.90 0.33 -9.94
CA ILE A 30 8.89 0.99 -9.10
C ILE A 30 10.02 0.01 -8.85
N GLU A 31 11.26 0.47 -9.02
CA GLU A 31 12.47 -0.28 -8.68
C GLU A 31 13.40 0.63 -7.89
N VAL A 32 13.83 0.17 -6.73
CA VAL A 32 14.71 0.90 -5.81
C VAL A 32 15.88 0.03 -5.44
N GLN A 33 17.11 0.54 -5.57
CA GLN A 33 18.35 -0.16 -5.30
C GLN A 33 19.30 0.69 -4.47
N GLY A 34 19.63 0.21 -3.26
CA GLY A 34 20.59 0.81 -2.34
C GLY A 34 20.29 2.26 -1.97
N LEU A 35 19.01 2.65 -1.92
CA LEU A 35 18.61 4.05 -1.77
C LEU A 35 18.98 4.59 -0.40
N LYS A 36 19.75 5.69 -0.36
CA LYS A 36 20.19 6.35 0.87
C LYS A 36 19.78 7.82 0.89
N LYS A 37 19.45 8.28 2.11
CA LYS A 37 19.21 9.70 2.38
C LYS A 37 19.61 10.07 3.80
N LYS A 38 20.36 11.15 3.93
CA LYS A 38 20.80 11.72 5.20
C LYS A 38 20.35 13.18 5.31
N PHE A 39 19.88 13.58 6.46
CA PHE A 39 19.58 14.97 6.82
C PHE A 39 20.49 15.38 7.96
N LYS A 40 21.48 16.23 7.69
CA LYS A 40 22.53 16.57 8.69
C LYS A 40 23.17 15.30 9.25
N GLU A 41 23.00 15.03 10.54
CA GLU A 41 23.54 13.82 11.21
C GLU A 41 22.59 12.63 11.21
N GLN A 42 21.31 12.81 10.82
CA GLN A 42 20.30 11.76 10.86
C GLN A 42 20.22 11.04 9.52
N GLU A 43 20.46 9.73 9.52
CA GLU A 43 20.25 8.85 8.37
C GLU A 43 18.77 8.48 8.28
N ALA A 44 18.06 9.05 7.29
CA ALA A 44 16.64 8.78 7.08
C ALA A 44 16.40 7.50 6.27
N LEU A 45 17.32 7.18 5.33
CA LEU A 45 17.34 5.92 4.57
C LEU A 45 18.78 5.40 4.53
N ALA A 46 18.96 4.13 4.89
CA ALA A 46 20.27 3.50 5.12
C ALA A 46 20.64 2.45 4.04
N GLY A 47 20.12 2.62 2.82
CA GLY A 47 20.31 1.67 1.72
C GLY A 47 19.18 0.66 1.66
N ILE A 48 18.03 1.07 1.11
CA ILE A 48 16.86 0.23 0.97
C ILE A 48 16.72 -0.28 -0.46
N ASP A 49 16.25 -1.53 -0.59
CA ASP A 49 16.04 -2.23 -1.86
C ASP A 49 14.64 -2.82 -1.90
N PHE A 50 13.83 -2.43 -2.88
CA PHE A 50 12.51 -3.04 -3.10
C PHE A 50 12.01 -2.80 -4.53
N SER A 51 10.99 -3.55 -4.92
CA SER A 51 10.32 -3.36 -6.20
C SER A 51 8.81 -3.51 -6.05
N ILE A 52 8.07 -2.77 -6.88
CA ILE A 52 6.60 -2.80 -6.93
C ILE A 52 6.15 -3.19 -8.33
N ARG A 53 5.18 -4.11 -8.39
CA ARG A 53 4.64 -4.64 -9.64
C ARG A 53 3.39 -3.89 -10.06
N GLU A 54 3.11 -3.88 -11.35
CA GLU A 54 1.91 -3.27 -11.92
C GLU A 54 0.63 -3.85 -11.31
N GLY A 55 -0.29 -2.98 -10.90
CA GLY A 55 -1.60 -3.36 -10.35
C GLY A 55 -1.53 -4.05 -8.98
N GLU A 56 -0.48 -3.80 -8.17
CA GLU A 56 -0.48 -4.21 -6.76
C GLU A 56 -0.66 -2.99 -5.83
N ILE A 57 -1.19 -3.23 -4.65
CA ILE A 57 -1.09 -2.32 -3.51
C ILE A 57 0.13 -2.75 -2.69
N PHE A 58 1.12 -1.87 -2.63
CA PHE A 58 2.34 -2.08 -1.87
C PHE A 58 2.36 -1.16 -0.65
N GLY A 59 2.38 -1.75 0.55
CA GLY A 59 2.44 -1.04 1.82
C GLY A 59 3.88 -0.75 2.24
N PHE A 60 4.12 0.46 2.76
CA PHE A 60 5.39 0.85 3.34
C PHE A 60 5.15 1.25 4.80
N LEU A 61 5.44 0.33 5.73
CA LEU A 61 4.98 0.38 7.10
C LEU A 61 6.13 0.69 8.06
N GLY A 62 5.82 1.45 9.09
CA GLY A 62 6.78 1.77 10.15
C GLY A 62 6.35 2.96 10.98
N PRO A 63 7.01 3.19 12.13
CA PRO A 63 6.70 4.30 13.02
C PRO A 63 7.02 5.65 12.37
N SER A 64 6.57 6.73 13.02
CA SER A 64 6.94 8.09 12.62
C SER A 64 8.46 8.24 12.61
N GLY A 65 8.99 8.94 11.60
CA GLY A 65 10.44 9.12 11.42
C GLY A 65 11.21 7.90 10.90
N SER A 66 10.56 6.80 10.52
CA SER A 66 11.25 5.63 9.95
C SER A 66 11.78 5.84 8.53
N GLY A 67 11.32 6.87 7.78
CA GLY A 67 11.73 7.19 6.42
C GLY A 67 10.63 7.06 5.35
N LYS A 68 9.37 6.80 5.72
CA LYS A 68 8.23 6.60 4.79
C LYS A 68 8.03 7.79 3.85
N THR A 69 7.75 8.96 4.40
CA THR A 69 7.56 10.22 3.63
C THR A 69 8.81 10.60 2.84
N THR A 70 10.02 10.36 3.40
CA THR A 70 11.30 10.58 2.68
C THR A 70 11.36 9.73 1.41
N THR A 71 10.93 8.46 1.50
CA THR A 71 10.89 7.56 0.34
C THR A 71 9.91 8.04 -0.72
N ILE A 72 8.68 8.44 -0.33
CA ILE A 72 7.70 9.01 -1.28
C ILE A 72 8.28 10.25 -1.97
N ASN A 73 8.88 11.18 -1.22
CA ASN A 73 9.43 12.42 -1.78
C ASN A 73 10.57 12.16 -2.79
N ILE A 74 11.39 11.12 -2.56
CA ILE A 74 12.41 10.73 -3.54
C ILE A 74 11.75 10.10 -4.76
N LEU A 75 10.84 9.16 -4.60
CA LEU A 75 10.17 8.47 -5.71
C LEU A 75 9.31 9.39 -6.58
N THR A 76 8.87 10.51 -6.04
CA THR A 76 8.10 11.53 -6.75
C THR A 76 8.96 12.69 -7.28
N GLY A 77 10.30 12.61 -7.16
CA GLY A 77 11.22 13.62 -7.63
C GLY A 77 11.26 14.93 -6.83
N GLN A 78 10.61 14.97 -5.67
CA GLN A 78 10.56 16.14 -4.77
C GLN A 78 11.83 16.27 -3.91
N LEU A 79 12.59 15.18 -3.77
CA LEU A 79 13.80 15.11 -2.97
C LEU A 79 14.84 14.24 -3.67
N SER A 80 16.09 14.70 -3.76
CA SER A 80 17.18 13.90 -4.31
C SER A 80 17.72 12.91 -3.28
N ALA A 81 18.02 11.68 -3.73
CA ALA A 81 18.77 10.72 -2.94
C ALA A 81 20.24 11.11 -2.81
N ASP A 82 20.93 10.63 -1.77
CA ASP A 82 22.37 10.85 -1.60
C ASP A 82 23.18 9.70 -2.21
N ALA A 83 22.59 8.50 -2.34
CA ALA A 83 23.16 7.35 -3.03
C ALA A 83 22.06 6.33 -3.40
N GLY A 84 22.44 5.38 -4.25
CA GLY A 84 21.54 4.37 -4.80
C GLY A 84 20.84 4.88 -6.06
N SER A 85 19.83 4.13 -6.52
CA SER A 85 19.02 4.49 -7.67
C SER A 85 17.55 4.14 -7.47
N ALA A 86 16.68 4.90 -8.10
CA ALA A 86 15.26 4.59 -8.12
C ALA A 86 14.67 4.89 -9.50
N HIS A 87 13.76 4.01 -9.95
CA HIS A 87 13.03 4.18 -11.20
C HIS A 87 11.52 4.10 -10.92
N VAL A 88 10.77 4.98 -11.56
CA VAL A 88 9.32 5.03 -11.48
C VAL A 88 8.75 5.06 -12.90
N LEU A 89 7.82 4.12 -13.22
CA LEU A 89 7.28 3.96 -14.58
C LEU A 89 8.40 3.81 -15.65
N SER A 90 9.50 3.17 -15.29
CA SER A 90 10.72 2.98 -16.10
C SER A 90 11.56 4.24 -16.32
N ALA A 91 11.24 5.38 -15.70
CA ALA A 91 12.03 6.59 -15.73
C ALA A 91 12.87 6.72 -14.44
N PRO A 92 14.14 7.16 -14.50
CA PRO A 92 14.90 7.47 -13.30
C PRO A 92 14.26 8.65 -12.56
N VAL A 93 14.23 8.61 -11.23
CA VAL A 93 13.55 9.62 -10.41
C VAL A 93 14.19 11.01 -10.49
N GLU A 94 15.47 11.06 -10.89
CA GLU A 94 16.21 12.30 -11.10
C GLU A 94 15.81 13.03 -12.41
N ASP A 95 15.10 12.35 -13.33
CA ASP A 95 14.69 12.89 -14.64
C ASP A 95 13.21 12.54 -14.93
N LEU A 96 12.33 12.79 -13.96
CA LEU A 96 10.87 12.60 -14.16
C LEU A 96 10.30 13.72 -15.02
N LYS A 97 10.04 13.42 -16.29
CA LYS A 97 9.42 14.33 -17.24
C LYS A 97 7.91 14.47 -17.03
N ALA A 98 7.33 15.52 -17.60
CA ALA A 98 5.89 15.80 -17.47
C ALA A 98 5.02 14.60 -17.85
N GLU A 99 5.37 13.88 -18.92
CA GLU A 99 4.61 12.72 -19.42
C GLU A 99 4.57 11.55 -18.41
N VAL A 100 5.58 11.45 -17.52
CA VAL A 100 5.61 10.47 -16.43
C VAL A 100 4.79 10.99 -15.25
N LEU A 101 4.98 12.26 -14.88
CA LEU A 101 4.28 12.90 -13.77
C LEU A 101 2.76 12.94 -13.98
N GLU A 102 2.30 13.10 -15.21
CA GLU A 102 0.87 13.03 -15.58
C GLU A 102 0.24 11.66 -15.30
N GLN A 103 1.05 10.61 -15.21
CA GLN A 103 0.59 9.24 -14.89
C GLN A 103 0.64 8.93 -13.39
N ILE A 104 1.02 9.89 -12.56
CA ILE A 104 1.20 9.74 -11.12
C ILE A 104 0.17 10.59 -10.38
N GLY A 105 -0.51 9.99 -9.40
CA GLY A 105 -1.31 10.71 -8.41
C GLY A 105 -0.56 10.74 -7.08
N ILE A 106 -0.62 11.86 -6.36
CA ILE A 106 0.08 12.01 -5.08
C ILE A 106 -0.85 12.61 -4.05
N VAL A 107 -0.97 11.96 -2.89
CA VAL A 107 -1.56 12.50 -1.66
C VAL A 107 -0.52 12.41 -0.56
N SER A 108 -0.06 13.56 -0.09
CA SER A 108 0.92 13.68 1.00
C SER A 108 0.58 14.91 1.84
N ASP A 109 1.18 15.02 3.04
CA ASP A 109 1.00 16.18 3.93
C ASP A 109 1.34 17.52 3.27
N GLY A 110 2.28 17.52 2.31
CA GLY A 110 2.64 18.69 1.50
C GLY A 110 1.65 19.01 0.38
N SER A 111 0.60 18.23 0.21
CA SER A 111 -0.39 18.41 -0.86
C SER A 111 -1.25 19.67 -0.63
N GLY A 112 -0.79 20.80 -1.14
CA GLY A 112 -1.46 22.10 -0.97
C GLY A 112 -2.80 22.21 -1.71
N PHE A 113 -3.65 23.10 -1.21
CA PHE A 113 -4.90 23.52 -1.86
C PHE A 113 -5.17 25.00 -1.52
N TYR A 114 -6.02 25.62 -2.31
CA TYR A 114 -6.39 27.03 -2.10
C TYR A 114 -7.48 27.12 -1.01
N GLU A 115 -7.08 27.48 0.20
CA GLU A 115 -7.95 27.49 1.39
C GLU A 115 -9.20 28.35 1.23
N LYS A 116 -9.09 29.51 0.57
CA LYS A 116 -10.20 30.47 0.34
C LYS A 116 -11.11 30.08 -0.82
N MET A 117 -10.75 29.07 -1.58
CA MET A 117 -11.60 28.54 -2.65
C MET A 117 -12.51 27.43 -2.13
N SER A 118 -13.66 27.21 -2.79
CA SER A 118 -14.47 26.03 -2.46
C SER A 118 -13.75 24.75 -2.89
N LEU A 119 -14.11 23.62 -2.26
CA LEU A 119 -13.66 22.28 -2.66
C LEU A 119 -13.78 22.09 -4.18
N TYR A 120 -14.93 22.42 -4.73
CA TYR A 120 -15.19 22.26 -6.17
C TYR A 120 -14.28 23.13 -7.06
N LYS A 121 -14.02 24.39 -6.65
CA LYS A 121 -13.11 25.27 -7.40
C LYS A 121 -11.67 24.77 -7.36
N ASN A 122 -11.23 24.21 -6.23
CA ASN A 122 -9.93 23.55 -6.13
C ASN A 122 -9.80 22.40 -7.15
N LEU A 123 -10.78 21.50 -7.18
CA LEU A 123 -10.77 20.36 -8.11
C LEU A 123 -10.92 20.79 -9.56
N LYS A 124 -11.74 21.83 -9.83
CA LYS A 124 -11.91 22.38 -11.19
C LYS A 124 -10.58 22.89 -11.77
N ALA A 125 -9.75 23.53 -10.96
CA ALA A 125 -8.44 24.02 -11.42
C ALA A 125 -7.56 22.85 -11.90
N TYR A 126 -7.56 21.74 -11.17
CA TYR A 126 -6.86 20.51 -11.57
C TYR A 126 -7.49 19.86 -12.82
N ALA A 127 -8.81 19.71 -12.84
CA ALA A 127 -9.52 19.14 -13.99
C ALA A 127 -9.21 19.91 -15.29
N MET A 128 -9.15 21.25 -15.21
CA MET A 128 -8.76 22.08 -16.36
C MET A 128 -7.32 21.84 -16.81
N LEU A 129 -6.38 21.64 -15.87
CA LEU A 129 -4.97 21.36 -16.20
C LEU A 129 -4.82 20.06 -17.01
N PHE A 130 -5.60 19.03 -16.66
CA PHE A 130 -5.56 17.72 -17.32
C PHE A 130 -6.63 17.54 -18.41
N GLY A 131 -7.41 18.55 -18.72
CA GLY A 131 -8.48 18.47 -19.73
C GLY A 131 -9.65 17.54 -19.35
N VAL A 132 -9.84 17.28 -18.05
CA VAL A 132 -10.87 16.37 -17.54
C VAL A 132 -12.21 17.09 -17.38
N LYS A 133 -13.29 16.42 -17.76
CA LYS A 133 -14.66 16.97 -17.64
C LYS A 133 -15.11 16.99 -16.18
N MET A 134 -15.82 18.04 -15.77
CA MET A 134 -16.31 18.15 -14.40
C MET A 134 -17.31 17.04 -14.00
N ALA A 135 -18.01 16.43 -14.95
CA ALA A 135 -18.85 15.26 -14.68
C ALA A 135 -18.06 14.08 -14.07
N GLU A 136 -16.82 13.86 -14.51
CA GLU A 136 -15.93 12.83 -13.95
C GLU A 136 -15.48 13.17 -12.52
N VAL A 137 -15.25 14.45 -12.25
CA VAL A 137 -14.95 14.95 -10.90
C VAL A 137 -16.17 14.78 -9.97
N ASP A 138 -17.39 15.01 -10.51
CA ASP A 138 -18.63 14.81 -9.76
C ASP A 138 -18.82 13.35 -9.37
N GLU A 139 -18.51 12.39 -10.26
CA GLU A 139 -18.53 10.95 -9.97
C GLU A 139 -17.53 10.59 -8.85
N LEU A 140 -16.30 11.10 -8.90
CA LEU A 140 -15.32 10.89 -7.85
C LEU A 140 -15.78 11.48 -6.51
N LEU A 141 -16.38 12.67 -6.53
CA LEU A 141 -16.94 13.31 -5.33
C LEU A 141 -18.10 12.51 -4.72
N GLN A 142 -18.94 11.88 -5.55
CA GLN A 142 -19.99 10.97 -5.08
C GLN A 142 -19.40 9.74 -4.42
N LYS A 143 -18.39 9.09 -5.03
CA LYS A 143 -17.72 7.91 -4.50
C LYS A 143 -17.11 8.14 -3.11
N VAL A 144 -16.56 9.32 -2.86
CA VAL A 144 -15.96 9.66 -1.56
C VAL A 144 -16.94 10.38 -0.61
N GLY A 145 -18.22 10.52 -0.96
CA GLY A 145 -19.25 11.17 -0.13
C GLY A 145 -19.00 12.67 0.11
N LEU A 146 -18.44 13.38 -0.87
CA LEU A 146 -18.17 14.83 -0.76
C LEU A 146 -19.01 15.70 -1.69
N TYR A 147 -19.83 15.11 -2.57
CA TYR A 147 -20.58 15.84 -3.58
C TYR A 147 -21.45 16.96 -3.01
N ASP A 148 -22.21 16.69 -1.96
CA ASP A 148 -23.10 17.70 -1.32
C ASP A 148 -22.33 18.82 -0.62
N SER A 149 -21.07 18.55 -0.27
CA SER A 149 -20.18 19.52 0.38
C SER A 149 -19.30 20.29 -0.60
N ARG A 150 -19.44 20.10 -1.92
CA ARG A 150 -18.55 20.65 -2.95
C ARG A 150 -18.45 22.17 -2.97
N ASN A 151 -19.47 22.87 -2.48
CA ASN A 151 -19.50 24.33 -2.42
C ASN A 151 -18.87 24.91 -1.12
N LYS A 152 -18.55 24.05 -0.13
CA LYS A 152 -17.89 24.50 1.10
C LYS A 152 -16.48 25.03 0.79
N VAL A 153 -16.12 26.15 1.43
CA VAL A 153 -14.74 26.68 1.36
C VAL A 153 -13.77 25.72 2.03
N ALA A 154 -12.62 25.49 1.39
CA ALA A 154 -11.70 24.43 1.79
C ALA A 154 -11.14 24.59 3.21
N GLU A 155 -10.94 25.83 3.71
CA GLU A 155 -10.52 26.08 5.10
C GLU A 155 -11.53 25.55 6.12
N LYS A 156 -12.83 25.47 5.77
CA LYS A 156 -13.93 25.02 6.64
C LYS A 156 -14.21 23.50 6.54
N LEU A 157 -13.44 22.79 5.76
CA LEU A 157 -13.53 21.34 5.67
C LEU A 157 -12.88 20.69 6.90
N SER A 158 -13.49 19.60 7.40
CA SER A 158 -12.83 18.77 8.41
C SER A 158 -11.57 18.12 7.83
N THR A 159 -10.69 17.60 8.69
CA THR A 159 -9.48 16.88 8.25
C THR A 159 -9.82 15.76 7.29
N GLY A 160 -10.82 14.93 7.62
CA GLY A 160 -11.25 13.84 6.74
C GLY A 160 -11.87 14.30 5.42
N MET A 161 -12.55 15.45 5.39
CA MET A 161 -13.04 16.03 4.14
C MET A 161 -11.88 16.56 3.27
N LYS A 162 -10.87 17.18 3.88
CA LYS A 162 -9.66 17.63 3.18
C LYS A 162 -8.91 16.44 2.57
N GLN A 163 -8.72 15.38 3.34
CA GLN A 163 -8.04 14.15 2.89
C GLN A 163 -8.76 13.54 1.68
N ARG A 164 -10.09 13.39 1.74
CA ARG A 164 -10.89 12.89 0.62
C ARG A 164 -10.84 13.82 -0.59
N MET A 165 -10.84 15.13 -0.41
CA MET A 165 -10.67 16.11 -1.50
C MET A 165 -9.30 15.93 -2.18
N LEU A 166 -8.23 15.76 -1.42
CA LEU A 166 -6.87 15.54 -1.95
C LEU A 166 -6.80 14.21 -2.71
N LEU A 167 -7.47 13.17 -2.21
CA LEU A 167 -7.57 11.89 -2.91
C LEU A 167 -8.31 12.05 -4.25
N VAL A 168 -9.47 12.71 -4.28
CA VAL A 168 -10.18 13.01 -5.54
C VAL A 168 -9.27 13.77 -6.50
N ARG A 169 -8.54 14.78 -6.02
CA ARG A 169 -7.59 15.53 -6.83
C ARG A 169 -6.52 14.64 -7.47
N ALA A 170 -5.95 13.73 -6.69
CA ALA A 170 -4.92 12.80 -7.16
C ALA A 170 -5.44 11.77 -8.18
N LEU A 171 -6.78 11.59 -8.26
CA LEU A 171 -7.43 10.65 -9.17
C LEU A 171 -7.95 11.31 -10.45
N ILE A 172 -7.97 12.64 -10.55
CA ILE A 172 -8.53 13.38 -11.68
C ILE A 172 -7.91 12.94 -13.01
N ASN A 173 -6.61 12.77 -13.07
CA ASN A 173 -5.87 12.37 -14.28
C ASN A 173 -5.85 10.85 -14.52
N ARG A 174 -6.61 10.05 -13.75
CA ARG A 174 -6.64 8.57 -13.85
C ARG A 174 -5.23 7.97 -13.81
N PRO A 175 -4.49 8.15 -12.71
CA PRO A 175 -3.09 7.78 -12.64
C PRO A 175 -2.89 6.27 -12.76
N LYS A 176 -1.76 5.85 -13.37
CA LYS A 176 -1.32 4.45 -13.36
C LYS A 176 -0.67 4.07 -12.02
N LEU A 177 -0.11 5.08 -11.35
CA LEU A 177 0.56 4.93 -10.07
C LEU A 177 0.07 5.99 -9.08
N LEU A 178 -0.39 5.56 -7.91
CA LEU A 178 -0.91 6.43 -6.87
C LEU A 178 -0.02 6.31 -5.62
N PHE A 179 0.54 7.42 -5.17
CA PHE A 179 1.26 7.54 -3.90
C PHE A 179 0.33 8.12 -2.84
N LEU A 180 0.20 7.42 -1.72
CA LEU A 180 -0.65 7.80 -0.60
C LEU A 180 0.18 7.80 0.69
N ASP A 181 0.36 8.97 1.30
CA ASP A 181 1.01 9.10 2.60
C ASP A 181 -0.06 9.15 3.69
N GLU A 182 -0.20 8.05 4.45
CA GLU A 182 -1.15 7.86 5.54
C GLU A 182 -2.60 8.27 5.19
N PRO A 183 -3.22 7.66 4.15
CA PRO A 183 -4.46 8.16 3.55
C PRO A 183 -5.68 8.14 4.48
N THR A 184 -5.66 7.34 5.54
CA THR A 184 -6.78 7.18 6.49
C THR A 184 -6.47 7.72 7.88
N SER A 185 -5.27 8.29 8.07
CA SER A 185 -4.86 8.85 9.36
C SER A 185 -5.84 9.94 9.85
N GLY A 186 -6.32 9.78 11.10
CA GLY A 186 -7.26 10.72 11.71
C GLY A 186 -8.68 10.70 11.14
N LEU A 187 -9.04 9.68 10.36
CA LEU A 187 -10.40 9.46 9.87
C LEU A 187 -11.22 8.59 10.84
N ASP A 188 -12.53 8.77 10.81
CA ASP A 188 -13.44 7.85 11.48
C ASP A 188 -13.51 6.50 10.74
N PRO A 189 -13.85 5.39 11.43
CA PRO A 189 -13.84 4.05 10.83
C PRO A 189 -14.71 3.91 9.58
N SER A 190 -15.85 4.61 9.50
CA SER A 190 -16.76 4.51 8.35
C SER A 190 -16.16 5.19 7.12
N THR A 191 -15.52 6.34 7.31
CA THR A 191 -14.81 7.07 6.26
C THR A 191 -13.57 6.29 5.80
N SER A 192 -12.79 5.71 6.72
CA SER A 192 -11.63 4.85 6.37
C SER A 192 -12.08 3.68 5.50
N ARG A 193 -13.17 3.01 5.86
CA ARG A 193 -13.73 1.90 5.07
C ARG A 193 -14.09 2.32 3.65
N THR A 194 -14.73 3.49 3.47
CA THR A 194 -15.06 4.02 2.15
C THR A 194 -13.81 4.25 1.29
N ILE A 195 -12.71 4.75 1.91
CA ILE A 195 -11.41 4.90 1.23
C ILE A 195 -10.84 3.53 0.87
N HIS A 196 -10.85 2.56 1.77
CA HIS A 196 -10.35 1.20 1.51
C HIS A 196 -11.07 0.57 0.31
N GLU A 197 -12.40 0.65 0.27
CA GLU A 197 -13.22 0.13 -0.83
C GLU A 197 -12.85 0.81 -2.16
N LEU A 198 -12.65 2.14 -2.17
CA LEU A 198 -12.18 2.86 -3.34
C LEU A 198 -10.79 2.43 -3.80
N LEU A 199 -9.83 2.24 -2.88
CA LEU A 199 -8.48 1.79 -3.23
C LEU A 199 -8.49 0.38 -3.82
N LEU A 200 -9.30 -0.53 -3.30
CA LEU A 200 -9.48 -1.87 -3.86
C LEU A 200 -10.14 -1.84 -5.25
N GLU A 201 -11.12 -0.94 -5.47
CA GLU A 201 -11.70 -0.71 -6.79
C GLU A 201 -10.66 -0.21 -7.80
N LEU A 202 -9.87 0.79 -7.43
CA LEU A 202 -8.79 1.34 -8.28
C LEU A 202 -7.75 0.27 -8.64
N LYS A 203 -7.35 -0.55 -7.67
CA LYS A 203 -6.47 -1.71 -7.91
C LYS A 203 -7.09 -2.68 -8.91
N ALA A 204 -8.37 -3.02 -8.74
CA ALA A 204 -9.08 -3.92 -9.66
C ALA A 204 -9.15 -3.36 -11.08
N GLN A 205 -9.12 -2.03 -11.26
CA GLN A 205 -9.03 -1.33 -12.54
C GLN A 205 -7.60 -1.23 -13.09
N GLY A 206 -6.60 -1.75 -12.36
CA GLY A 206 -5.20 -1.82 -12.80
C GLY A 206 -4.31 -0.70 -12.26
N THR A 207 -4.79 0.19 -11.40
CA THR A 207 -3.96 1.21 -10.74
C THR A 207 -2.99 0.52 -9.77
N THR A 208 -1.70 0.88 -9.86
CA THR A 208 -0.69 0.51 -8.87
C THR A 208 -0.72 1.51 -7.71
N ILE A 209 -0.68 1.04 -6.48
CA ILE A 209 -0.77 1.92 -5.31
C ILE A 209 0.44 1.68 -4.40
N PHE A 210 1.19 2.76 -4.11
CA PHE A 210 2.17 2.82 -3.05
C PHE A 210 1.54 3.55 -1.87
N LEU A 211 1.39 2.86 -0.76
CA LEU A 211 0.69 3.37 0.42
C LEU A 211 1.62 3.32 1.63
N THR A 212 1.77 4.44 2.34
CA THR A 212 2.41 4.42 3.65
C THR A 212 1.34 4.41 4.74
N THR A 213 1.60 3.67 5.79
CA THR A 213 0.76 3.66 6.99
C THR A 213 1.55 3.20 8.22
N HIS A 214 1.09 3.58 9.38
CA HIS A 214 1.51 2.99 10.66
C HIS A 214 0.46 2.01 11.19
N ASP A 215 -0.72 1.92 10.54
CA ASP A 215 -1.78 0.99 10.89
C ASP A 215 -1.54 -0.38 10.23
N MET A 216 -1.15 -1.35 11.06
CA MET A 216 -0.87 -2.72 10.62
C MET A 216 -2.14 -3.47 10.18
N GLN A 217 -3.31 -3.10 10.71
CA GLN A 217 -4.58 -3.70 10.31
C GLN A 217 -4.98 -3.22 8.90
N GLU A 218 -4.85 -1.91 8.63
CA GLU A 218 -5.05 -1.35 7.30
C GLU A 218 -4.15 -2.04 6.27
N ALA A 219 -2.86 -2.19 6.59
CA ALA A 219 -1.92 -2.84 5.70
C ALA A 219 -2.24 -4.31 5.44
N THR A 220 -2.67 -5.04 6.48
CA THR A 220 -3.10 -6.44 6.35
C THR A 220 -4.32 -6.57 5.43
N LEU A 221 -5.24 -5.60 5.50
CA LEU A 221 -6.48 -5.59 4.70
C LEU A 221 -6.23 -5.24 3.23
N LEU A 222 -5.37 -4.27 2.96
CA LEU A 222 -5.24 -3.65 1.64
C LEU A 222 -4.08 -4.20 0.81
N CYS A 223 -2.93 -4.47 1.44
CA CYS A 223 -1.69 -4.67 0.73
C CYS A 223 -1.55 -6.10 0.19
N ASP A 224 -1.15 -6.22 -1.08
CA ASP A 224 -0.71 -7.49 -1.65
C ASP A 224 0.66 -7.88 -1.10
N ARG A 225 1.55 -6.88 -1.01
CA ARG A 225 2.88 -6.98 -0.42
C ARG A 225 3.17 -5.71 0.35
N LEU A 226 4.06 -5.83 1.32
CA LEU A 226 4.48 -4.69 2.13
C LEU A 226 5.96 -4.80 2.51
N ALA A 227 6.52 -3.67 2.90
CA ALA A 227 7.84 -3.56 3.48
C ALA A 227 7.73 -2.95 4.88
N LEU A 228 8.32 -3.59 5.87
CA LEU A 228 8.44 -3.08 7.22
C LEU A 228 9.72 -2.25 7.33
N LEU A 229 9.57 -0.96 7.67
CA LEU A 229 10.66 0.02 7.74
C LEU A 229 10.92 0.42 9.19
N SER A 230 12.17 0.31 9.62
CA SER A 230 12.62 0.76 10.93
C SER A 230 13.98 1.44 10.83
N LYS A 231 14.09 2.66 11.36
CA LYS A 231 15.34 3.44 11.41
C LYS A 231 16.05 3.50 10.04
N GLY A 232 15.28 3.77 8.98
CA GLY A 232 15.78 3.87 7.61
C GLY A 232 16.17 2.56 6.93
N LYS A 233 15.88 1.40 7.53
CA LYS A 233 16.18 0.07 6.96
C LYS A 233 14.92 -0.75 6.78
N LEU A 234 14.86 -1.54 5.71
CA LEU A 234 13.84 -2.56 5.55
C LEU A 234 14.19 -3.75 6.45
N VAL A 235 13.29 -4.11 7.34
CA VAL A 235 13.47 -5.24 8.27
C VAL A 235 12.79 -6.51 7.76
N GLU A 236 11.72 -6.36 6.95
CA GLU A 236 11.06 -7.49 6.28
C GLU A 236 10.30 -6.99 5.05
N VAL A 237 10.17 -7.85 4.02
CA VAL A 237 9.39 -7.59 2.80
C VAL A 237 8.68 -8.87 2.36
N GLY A 238 7.37 -8.79 2.14
CA GLY A 238 6.57 -9.94 1.70
C GLY A 238 5.08 -9.61 1.66
N SER A 239 4.23 -10.58 1.39
CA SER A 239 2.80 -10.41 1.65
C SER A 239 2.52 -10.42 3.16
N PRO A 240 1.44 -9.80 3.65
CA PRO A 240 1.07 -9.85 5.06
C PRO A 240 1.04 -11.28 5.60
N HIS A 241 0.42 -12.17 4.83
CA HIS A 241 0.30 -13.58 5.21
C HIS A 241 1.66 -14.30 5.28
N GLU A 242 2.55 -14.12 4.27
CA GLU A 242 3.88 -14.73 4.27
C GLU A 242 4.71 -14.26 5.48
N ILE A 243 4.65 -12.96 5.79
CA ILE A 243 5.35 -12.39 6.93
C ILE A 243 4.82 -12.98 8.24
N ILE A 244 3.49 -12.97 8.45
CA ILE A 244 2.88 -13.54 9.66
C ILE A 244 3.26 -15.02 9.82
N GLN A 245 3.14 -15.82 8.76
CA GLN A 245 3.46 -17.25 8.81
C GLN A 245 4.95 -17.53 9.10
N LYS A 246 5.85 -16.70 8.56
CA LYS A 246 7.30 -16.82 8.82
C LYS A 246 7.66 -16.69 10.30
N TYR A 247 6.91 -15.86 11.04
CA TYR A 247 7.14 -15.62 12.47
C TYR A 247 6.14 -16.34 13.39
N ASN A 248 5.21 -17.11 12.84
CA ASN A 248 4.29 -17.96 13.59
C ASN A 248 4.99 -19.27 13.96
N THR A 249 5.92 -19.21 14.91
CA THR A 249 6.73 -20.36 15.37
C THR A 249 5.93 -21.29 16.29
N ASP A 250 5.01 -20.73 17.07
CA ASP A 250 4.21 -21.41 18.07
C ASP A 250 2.77 -21.58 17.59
N LYS A 251 2.52 -22.61 16.76
CA LYS A 251 1.16 -22.89 16.25
C LYS A 251 0.23 -23.24 17.39
N LYS A 252 -0.44 -22.24 17.95
CA LYS A 252 -1.40 -22.36 19.05
C LYS A 252 -2.80 -21.96 18.62
N VAL A 253 -3.80 -22.51 19.30
CA VAL A 253 -5.19 -22.12 19.19
C VAL A 253 -5.76 -21.82 20.56
N ARG A 254 -6.64 -20.85 20.64
CA ARG A 254 -7.44 -20.52 21.81
C ARG A 254 -8.82 -21.12 21.65
N LEU A 255 -9.18 -21.96 22.59
CA LEU A 255 -10.50 -22.56 22.72
C LEU A 255 -11.31 -21.71 23.69
N GLU A 256 -12.54 -21.43 23.34
CA GLU A 256 -13.51 -20.78 24.21
C GLU A 256 -14.61 -21.78 24.53
N TYR A 257 -14.93 -21.93 25.80
CA TYR A 257 -15.90 -22.90 26.30
C TYR A 257 -17.25 -22.25 26.62
N VAL A 258 -18.31 -23.08 26.76
CA VAL A 258 -19.68 -22.63 27.08
C VAL A 258 -19.74 -21.80 28.37
N ASP A 259 -18.88 -22.07 29.33
CA ASP A 259 -18.76 -21.33 30.61
C ASP A 259 -17.94 -20.02 30.47
N LEU A 260 -17.62 -19.60 29.24
CA LEU A 260 -16.80 -18.42 28.89
C LEU A 260 -15.33 -18.51 29.35
N THR A 261 -14.89 -19.67 29.83
CA THR A 261 -13.46 -19.89 30.09
C THR A 261 -12.71 -20.07 28.77
N THR A 262 -11.42 -19.74 28.77
CA THR A 262 -10.55 -19.90 27.59
C THR A 262 -9.34 -20.77 27.94
N LYS A 263 -8.94 -21.62 26.99
CA LYS A 263 -7.72 -22.43 27.10
C LYS A 263 -6.92 -22.31 25.81
N THR A 264 -5.64 -22.02 25.93
CA THR A 264 -4.70 -22.04 24.79
C THR A 264 -3.98 -23.36 24.76
N VAL A 265 -4.01 -24.04 23.62
CA VAL A 265 -3.37 -25.35 23.39
C VAL A 265 -2.53 -25.31 22.12
N ALA A 266 -1.57 -26.22 21.96
CA ALA A 266 -0.86 -26.38 20.71
C ALA A 266 -1.84 -26.91 19.64
N PHE A 267 -1.65 -26.49 18.39
CA PHE A 267 -2.47 -26.94 17.25
C PHE A 267 -2.48 -28.48 17.11
N GLU A 268 -1.38 -29.12 17.44
CA GLU A 268 -1.20 -30.57 17.39
C GLU A 268 -2.09 -31.30 18.42
N GLU A 269 -2.40 -30.67 19.57
CA GLU A 269 -3.28 -31.24 20.59
C GLU A 269 -4.72 -31.42 20.10
N LEU A 270 -5.18 -30.63 19.09
CA LEU A 270 -6.49 -30.84 18.47
C LEU A 270 -6.61 -32.21 17.80
N GLN A 271 -5.49 -32.74 17.28
CA GLN A 271 -5.45 -34.06 16.64
C GLN A 271 -5.36 -35.20 17.66
N GLY A 272 -4.93 -34.90 18.89
CA GLY A 272 -4.68 -35.87 19.97
C GLY A 272 -5.94 -36.29 20.76
N GLY A 273 -7.15 -35.93 20.31
CA GLY A 273 -8.39 -36.33 20.97
C GLY A 273 -8.82 -35.39 22.11
N LEU A 274 -8.54 -34.11 21.98
CA LEU A 274 -9.05 -33.09 22.91
C LEU A 274 -10.59 -33.13 22.94
N ASP A 275 -11.19 -33.13 24.15
CA ASP A 275 -12.65 -33.05 24.29
C ASP A 275 -13.11 -31.63 23.87
N LEU A 276 -13.82 -31.55 22.75
CA LEU A 276 -14.37 -30.33 22.17
C LEU A 276 -15.87 -30.18 22.44
N SER A 277 -16.48 -31.05 23.24
CA SER A 277 -17.94 -31.10 23.45
C SER A 277 -18.52 -29.80 24.03
N ASN A 278 -17.74 -29.06 24.81
CA ASN A 278 -18.15 -27.78 25.43
C ASN A 278 -17.44 -26.56 24.80
N VAL A 279 -16.76 -26.71 23.64
CA VAL A 279 -16.08 -25.62 22.94
C VAL A 279 -17.07 -24.91 22.02
N ILE A 280 -17.21 -23.60 22.17
CA ILE A 280 -18.11 -22.76 21.37
C ILE A 280 -17.36 -22.03 20.23
N SER A 281 -16.07 -21.78 20.39
CA SER A 281 -15.25 -21.18 19.33
C SER A 281 -13.79 -21.61 19.42
N ILE A 282 -13.12 -21.62 18.26
CA ILE A 282 -11.69 -21.92 18.13
C ILE A 282 -11.06 -20.76 17.33
N HIS A 283 -10.10 -20.09 17.94
CA HIS A 283 -9.38 -18.99 17.32
C HIS A 283 -7.90 -19.35 17.12
N SER A 284 -7.35 -19.07 15.94
CA SER A 284 -5.89 -19.14 15.76
C SER A 284 -5.20 -18.09 16.65
N CYS A 285 -4.04 -18.46 17.20
CA CYS A 285 -3.18 -17.55 17.97
C CYS A 285 -1.99 -17.10 17.09
N GLU A 286 -2.25 -16.82 15.82
CA GLU A 286 -1.22 -16.28 14.92
C GLU A 286 -0.80 -14.88 15.39
N PRO A 287 0.50 -14.55 15.30
CA PRO A 287 0.96 -13.19 15.58
C PRO A 287 0.33 -12.21 14.58
N THR A 288 0.09 -11.01 15.02
CA THR A 288 -0.28 -9.90 14.12
C THR A 288 0.97 -9.34 13.44
N LEU A 289 0.81 -8.54 12.38
CA LEU A 289 1.94 -7.80 11.80
C LEU A 289 2.60 -6.88 12.83
N GLU A 290 1.84 -6.35 13.79
CA GLU A 290 2.35 -5.54 14.89
C GLU A 290 3.26 -6.35 15.81
N ASP A 291 2.85 -7.57 16.21
CA ASP A 291 3.68 -8.48 17.02
C ASP A 291 4.98 -8.83 16.30
N VAL A 292 4.89 -9.09 14.98
CA VAL A 292 6.07 -9.35 14.16
C VAL A 292 7.00 -8.13 14.12
N PHE A 293 6.46 -6.93 13.92
CA PHE A 293 7.24 -5.71 13.89
C PHE A 293 7.96 -5.45 15.22
N ILE A 294 7.26 -5.61 16.36
CA ILE A 294 7.82 -5.49 17.69
C ILE A 294 8.95 -6.50 17.90
N THR A 295 8.73 -7.75 17.49
CA THR A 295 9.74 -8.82 17.59
C THR A 295 11.01 -8.48 16.81
N LEU A 296 10.87 -7.93 15.59
CA LEU A 296 11.99 -7.60 14.70
C LEU A 296 12.78 -6.37 15.14
N THR A 297 12.10 -5.40 15.76
CA THR A 297 12.70 -4.08 16.03
C THR A 297 13.02 -3.83 17.48
N GLY A 298 12.48 -4.64 18.40
CA GLY A 298 12.57 -4.46 19.85
C GLY A 298 11.88 -3.18 20.34
N GLY A 299 11.06 -2.55 19.50
CA GLY A 299 10.42 -1.26 19.78
C GLY A 299 8.91 -1.34 19.67
N THR A 300 8.20 -0.61 20.54
CA THR A 300 6.77 -0.35 20.38
C THR A 300 6.56 0.65 19.24
N LEU A 301 5.49 0.45 18.45
CA LEU A 301 4.93 1.50 17.62
C LEU A 301 4.35 2.56 18.58
N ASN A 302 5.16 3.54 18.97
CA ASN A 302 4.62 4.68 19.71
C ASN A 302 3.73 5.46 18.74
N VAL A 303 2.43 5.40 19.00
CA VAL A 303 1.37 6.22 18.42
C VAL A 303 1.55 7.67 18.85
#